data_29d6839068a1a4ed2f2f6809de53e2b3
#
_entry.id   29d6839068a1a4ed2f2f6809de53e2b3
#
_cell.length_a   1.000
_cell.length_b   1.000
_cell.length_c   1.000
_cell.angle_alpha   90.00
_cell.angle_beta   90.00
_cell.angle_gamma   90.00
#
_symmetry.space_group_name_H-M   'P 1'
#
loop_
_entity.id
_entity.type
_entity.pdbx_description
1 polymer ?
#
loop_
_entity_poly.entity_id
_entity_poly.type
_entity_poly.pdbx_seq_one_letter_code
_entity_poly.pdbx_strand_id
1 'polypeptide(L)'
;MRTAIVTDTNSGISIEKAKELGIFIVPMPVIIGENTYLEHQTITHAELYRAMRQHLDISSSQPSPGFVTDLWDSILASGYDEIVYIPMSSGLSGSCQSAAMLAKDYNGKVFVVDNHRISVTQETSVYDAKHLAESGFSAARIRERLEKHAYDASIYISVDSLEYLKKGGRITPAAAAFATVINLKPVLTIQGDKLDSFAKMRGMKLCEKKMIEAMQKDIETRFSDIPHTQLVIATAGTFENPVDAEHWRQTVQNAFPDYDIRYSPLSCSIACHTGINAAGAGVVRIEK
;
A
#
# COMPACT_ATOMS: atom_id res chain seq x y z
N MET A 1 2.99 -28.61 -5.22
CA MET A 1 3.66 -27.46 -5.83
C MET A 1 3.80 -26.41 -4.74
N ARG A 2 5.01 -25.90 -4.50
CA ARG A 2 5.31 -24.92 -3.45
C ARG A 2 5.37 -23.53 -4.06
N THR A 3 4.39 -22.69 -3.76
CA THR A 3 4.32 -21.32 -4.27
C THR A 3 4.84 -20.34 -3.23
N ALA A 4 5.82 -19.51 -3.58
CA ALA A 4 6.31 -18.43 -2.76
C ALA A 4 5.46 -17.16 -2.97
N ILE A 5 5.15 -16.46 -1.89
CA ILE A 5 4.49 -15.16 -1.95
C ILE A 5 5.51 -14.08 -1.68
N VAL A 6 5.60 -13.13 -2.61
CA VAL A 6 6.53 -12.00 -2.60
C VAL A 6 5.72 -10.70 -2.70
N THR A 7 6.10 -9.68 -1.95
CA THR A 7 5.54 -8.33 -2.06
C THR A 7 6.64 -7.28 -1.86
N ASP A 8 6.32 -6.00 -1.96
CA ASP A 8 7.22 -4.92 -1.60
C ASP A 8 6.84 -4.29 -0.25
N THR A 9 7.70 -3.43 0.30
CA THR A 9 7.47 -2.78 1.59
C THR A 9 6.25 -1.86 1.62
N ASN A 10 5.68 -1.49 0.45
CA ASN A 10 4.46 -0.68 0.40
C ASN A 10 3.22 -1.43 0.88
N SER A 11 3.28 -2.75 1.01
CA SER A 11 2.23 -3.54 1.67
C SER A 11 2.08 -3.20 3.16
N GLY A 12 3.09 -2.63 3.80
CA GLY A 12 3.09 -2.34 5.24
C GLY A 12 3.36 -3.57 6.12
N ILE A 13 3.61 -4.74 5.52
CA ILE A 13 3.93 -5.97 6.28
C ILE A 13 5.32 -5.82 6.89
N SER A 14 5.42 -5.98 8.23
CA SER A 14 6.72 -5.92 8.92
C SER A 14 7.58 -7.14 8.57
N ILE A 15 8.91 -6.99 8.72
CA ILE A 15 9.87 -8.09 8.49
C ILE A 15 9.59 -9.28 9.41
N GLU A 16 9.20 -9.02 10.66
CA GLU A 16 8.86 -10.05 11.64
C GLU A 16 7.63 -10.82 11.17
N LYS A 17 6.58 -10.12 10.76
CA LYS A 17 5.34 -10.73 10.26
C LYS A 17 5.57 -11.50 8.97
N ALA A 18 6.38 -10.96 8.07
CA ALA A 18 6.75 -11.64 6.83
C ALA A 18 7.48 -12.97 7.09
N LYS A 19 8.44 -12.98 8.05
CA LYS A 19 9.12 -14.20 8.47
C LYS A 19 8.17 -15.23 9.08
N GLU A 20 7.29 -14.80 9.97
CA GLU A 20 6.27 -15.65 10.58
C GLU A 20 5.41 -16.36 9.54
N LEU A 21 5.01 -15.63 8.51
CA LEU A 21 4.12 -16.13 7.46
C LEU A 21 4.85 -16.79 6.27
N GLY A 22 6.18 -16.74 6.23
CA GLY A 22 6.97 -17.22 5.09
C GLY A 22 6.72 -16.40 3.82
N ILE A 23 6.56 -15.08 3.95
CA ILE A 23 6.41 -14.12 2.87
C ILE A 23 7.77 -13.44 2.63
N PHE A 24 8.10 -13.19 1.37
CA PHE A 24 9.32 -12.49 0.97
C PHE A 24 9.02 -11.02 0.67
N ILE A 25 9.91 -10.12 1.10
CA ILE A 25 9.72 -8.68 0.91
C ILE A 25 10.85 -8.09 0.08
N VAL A 26 10.46 -7.33 -0.94
CA VAL A 26 11.35 -6.47 -1.72
C VAL A 26 11.38 -5.09 -1.06
N PRO A 27 12.52 -4.65 -0.49
CA PRO A 27 12.62 -3.34 0.11
C PRO A 27 12.57 -2.23 -0.95
N MET A 28 11.75 -1.22 -0.70
CA MET A 28 11.70 -0.05 -1.58
C MET A 28 12.84 0.91 -1.28
N PRO A 29 13.51 1.45 -2.32
CA PRO A 29 14.54 2.46 -2.14
C PRO A 29 13.96 3.82 -1.76
N VAL A 30 14.58 4.46 -0.78
CA VAL A 30 14.37 5.85 -0.36
C VAL A 30 15.64 6.64 -0.63
N ILE A 31 15.50 7.80 -1.25
CA ILE A 31 16.64 8.66 -1.61
C ILE A 31 16.56 9.92 -0.76
N ILE A 32 17.63 10.24 -0.04
CA ILE A 32 17.78 11.47 0.74
C ILE A 32 19.05 12.17 0.27
N GLY A 33 18.90 13.32 -0.40
CA GLY A 33 20.00 13.97 -1.09
C GLY A 33 20.60 13.06 -2.16
N GLU A 34 21.89 12.74 -2.03
CA GLU A 34 22.63 11.86 -2.94
C GLU A 34 22.67 10.38 -2.48
N ASN A 35 22.14 10.07 -1.30
CA ASN A 35 22.24 8.74 -0.71
C ASN A 35 20.94 7.93 -0.93
N THR A 36 21.11 6.66 -1.28
CA THR A 36 20.02 5.70 -1.42
C THR A 36 20.01 4.74 -0.21
N TYR A 37 18.86 4.60 0.38
CA TYR A 37 18.59 3.72 1.51
C TYR A 37 17.55 2.67 1.12
N LEU A 38 17.59 1.51 1.77
CA LEU A 38 16.61 0.45 1.62
C LEU A 38 15.73 0.36 2.86
N GLU A 39 14.44 0.43 2.68
CA GLU A 39 13.46 0.36 3.76
C GLU A 39 13.60 -0.95 4.54
N HIS A 40 13.48 -0.90 5.85
CA HIS A 40 13.71 -1.99 6.80
C HIS A 40 15.16 -2.54 6.88
N GLN A 41 16.09 -2.00 6.10
CA GLN A 41 17.50 -2.44 6.11
C GLN A 41 18.42 -1.30 6.55
N THR A 42 18.35 -0.15 5.90
CA THR A 42 19.30 0.96 6.10
C THR A 42 18.60 2.29 6.40
N ILE A 43 17.26 2.30 6.53
CA ILE A 43 16.50 3.48 6.97
C ILE A 43 15.28 3.05 7.80
N THR A 44 14.98 3.86 8.80
CA THR A 44 13.80 3.79 9.65
C THR A 44 12.86 4.96 9.40
N HIS A 45 11.59 4.86 9.80
CA HIS A 45 10.65 5.97 9.75
C HIS A 45 11.15 7.20 10.51
N ALA A 46 11.76 7.00 11.70
CA ALA A 46 12.28 8.11 12.51
C ALA A 46 13.40 8.89 11.79
N GLU A 47 14.29 8.19 11.07
CA GLU A 47 15.33 8.82 10.27
C GLU A 47 14.76 9.59 9.08
N LEU A 48 13.81 9.00 8.36
CA LEU A 48 13.10 9.65 7.26
C LEU A 48 12.39 10.91 7.74
N TYR A 49 11.62 10.84 8.83
CA TYR A 49 10.89 11.99 9.37
C TYR A 49 11.83 13.10 9.85
N ARG A 50 12.98 12.73 10.42
CA ARG A 50 14.03 13.72 10.76
C ARG A 50 14.54 14.44 9.50
N ALA A 51 14.80 13.72 8.42
CA ALA A 51 15.23 14.30 7.15
C ALA A 51 14.15 15.22 6.55
N MET A 52 12.87 14.84 6.64
CA MET A 52 11.75 15.69 6.23
C MET A 52 11.67 17.00 7.01
N ARG A 53 11.84 16.94 8.34
CA ARG A 53 11.87 18.17 9.17
C ARG A 53 13.06 19.08 8.89
N GLN A 54 14.16 18.52 8.42
CA GLN A 54 15.34 19.27 7.96
C GLN A 54 15.17 19.79 6.53
N HIS A 55 14.01 19.58 5.89
CA HIS A 55 13.73 19.97 4.51
C HIS A 55 14.76 19.44 3.50
N LEU A 56 15.32 18.26 3.76
CA LEU A 56 16.21 17.60 2.82
C LEU A 56 15.44 17.18 1.56
N ASP A 57 16.16 17.05 0.47
CA ASP A 57 15.57 16.52 -0.77
C ASP A 57 15.31 15.03 -0.62
N ILE A 58 14.03 14.64 -0.70
CA ILE A 58 13.57 13.28 -0.46
C ILE A 58 12.74 12.80 -1.65
N SER A 59 13.01 11.56 -2.06
CA SER A 59 12.25 10.86 -3.09
C SER A 59 12.31 9.35 -2.87
N SER A 60 11.60 8.60 -3.69
CA SER A 60 11.66 7.14 -3.73
C SER A 60 11.86 6.66 -5.16
N SER A 61 12.35 5.44 -5.32
CA SER A 61 12.48 4.80 -6.62
C SER A 61 11.92 3.37 -6.61
N GLN A 62 11.77 2.76 -7.78
CA GLN A 62 11.53 1.33 -7.87
C GLN A 62 12.78 0.54 -7.45
N PRO A 63 12.62 -0.72 -7.00
CA PRO A 63 13.74 -1.61 -6.73
C PRO A 63 14.59 -1.82 -8.00
N SER A 64 15.91 -2.03 -7.84
CA SER A 64 16.73 -2.36 -8.99
C SER A 64 16.33 -3.71 -9.60
N PRO A 65 16.32 -3.86 -10.92
CA PRO A 65 16.05 -5.15 -11.58
C PRO A 65 16.88 -6.30 -11.02
N GLY A 66 18.19 -6.08 -10.83
CA GLY A 66 19.10 -7.10 -10.29
C GLY A 66 18.69 -7.56 -8.89
N PHE A 67 18.31 -6.65 -7.99
CA PHE A 67 17.84 -7.04 -6.67
C PHE A 67 16.60 -7.94 -6.72
N VAL A 68 15.65 -7.61 -7.62
CA VAL A 68 14.40 -8.37 -7.77
C VAL A 68 14.71 -9.78 -8.34
N THR A 69 15.55 -9.89 -9.36
CA THR A 69 15.93 -11.18 -9.95
C THR A 69 16.75 -12.03 -8.99
N ASP A 70 17.73 -11.46 -8.28
CA ASP A 70 18.53 -12.18 -7.29
C ASP A 70 17.65 -12.78 -6.17
N LEU A 71 16.62 -12.03 -5.74
CA LEU A 71 15.66 -12.54 -4.77
C LEU A 71 14.85 -13.70 -5.35
N TRP A 72 14.31 -13.58 -6.56
CA TRP A 72 13.55 -14.65 -7.21
C TRP A 72 14.38 -15.89 -7.42
N ASP A 73 15.63 -15.74 -7.86
CA ASP A 73 16.57 -16.84 -8.06
C ASP A 73 16.86 -17.57 -6.76
N SER A 74 17.08 -16.82 -5.67
CA SER A 74 17.30 -17.40 -4.34
C SER A 74 16.09 -18.17 -3.82
N ILE A 75 14.87 -17.67 -4.07
CA ILE A 75 13.62 -18.33 -3.71
C ILE A 75 13.45 -19.64 -4.46
N LEU A 76 13.63 -19.63 -5.79
CA LEU A 76 13.52 -20.83 -6.61
C LEU A 76 14.60 -21.87 -6.25
N ALA A 77 15.84 -21.41 -5.98
CA ALA A 77 16.92 -22.29 -5.52
C ALA A 77 16.66 -22.91 -4.13
N SER A 78 15.83 -22.26 -3.29
CA SER A 78 15.45 -22.78 -1.96
C SER A 78 14.32 -23.83 -2.01
N GLY A 79 13.88 -24.24 -3.20
CA GLY A 79 12.94 -25.33 -3.42
C GLY A 79 11.48 -24.91 -3.54
N TYR A 80 11.20 -23.65 -3.89
CA TYR A 80 9.90 -23.23 -4.38
C TYR A 80 9.79 -23.52 -5.89
N ASP A 81 8.60 -23.93 -6.32
CA ASP A 81 8.31 -24.24 -7.72
C ASP A 81 7.91 -22.99 -8.50
N GLU A 82 7.16 -22.10 -7.85
CA GLU A 82 6.56 -20.90 -8.44
C GLU A 82 6.62 -19.71 -7.46
N ILE A 83 6.55 -18.51 -8.00
CA ILE A 83 6.51 -17.25 -7.28
C ILE A 83 5.26 -16.47 -7.71
N VAL A 84 4.50 -15.94 -6.73
CA VAL A 84 3.51 -14.88 -6.91
C VAL A 84 4.10 -13.61 -6.33
N TYR A 85 4.38 -12.61 -7.18
CA TYR A 85 4.87 -11.31 -6.78
C TYR A 85 3.76 -10.27 -6.87
N ILE A 86 3.43 -9.63 -5.74
CA ILE A 86 2.38 -8.64 -5.59
C ILE A 86 3.02 -7.29 -5.26
N PRO A 87 3.49 -6.52 -6.26
CA PRO A 87 3.99 -5.16 -6.06
C PRO A 87 2.85 -4.17 -5.86
N MET A 88 3.18 -2.95 -5.44
CA MET A 88 2.22 -1.85 -5.43
C MET A 88 1.65 -1.59 -6.83
N SER A 89 0.45 -0.97 -6.89
CA SER A 89 -0.26 -0.61 -8.12
C SER A 89 0.63 -0.05 -9.22
N SER A 90 0.42 -0.53 -10.45
CA SER A 90 1.05 -0.01 -11.67
C SER A 90 0.71 1.46 -11.95
N GLY A 91 -0.42 1.96 -11.45
CA GLY A 91 -0.80 3.37 -11.57
C GLY A 91 0.03 4.32 -10.70
N LEU A 92 0.71 3.79 -9.67
CA LEU A 92 1.52 4.57 -8.72
C LEU A 92 3.04 4.40 -8.93
N SER A 93 3.49 3.27 -9.48
CA SER A 93 4.91 2.98 -9.68
C SER A 93 5.14 2.14 -10.94
N GLY A 94 6.27 2.36 -11.62
CA GLY A 94 6.75 1.50 -12.70
C GLY A 94 7.25 0.12 -12.25
N SER A 95 7.34 -0.15 -10.94
CA SER A 95 7.88 -1.40 -10.40
C SER A 95 7.10 -2.63 -10.88
N CYS A 96 5.78 -2.54 -10.99
CA CYS A 96 4.94 -3.64 -11.49
C CYS A 96 5.25 -3.98 -12.94
N GLN A 97 5.30 -2.98 -13.85
CA GLN A 97 5.64 -3.22 -15.25
C GLN A 97 7.07 -3.74 -15.42
N SER A 98 8.05 -3.20 -14.66
CA SER A 98 9.42 -3.69 -14.67
C SER A 98 9.49 -5.14 -14.24
N ALA A 99 8.84 -5.52 -13.16
CA ALA A 99 8.76 -6.90 -12.69
C ALA A 99 8.08 -7.83 -13.70
N ALA A 100 6.99 -7.40 -14.34
CA ALA A 100 6.30 -8.18 -15.37
C ALA A 100 7.17 -8.43 -16.62
N MET A 101 8.07 -7.50 -16.93
CA MET A 101 9.06 -7.71 -18.00
C MET A 101 10.11 -8.74 -17.59
N LEU A 102 10.68 -8.63 -16.39
CA LEU A 102 11.67 -9.59 -15.86
C LEU A 102 11.09 -11.00 -15.74
N ALA A 103 9.82 -11.13 -15.33
CA ALA A 103 9.16 -12.42 -15.17
C ALA A 103 9.09 -13.26 -16.44
N LYS A 104 9.21 -12.65 -17.64
CA LYS A 104 9.21 -13.37 -18.92
C LYS A 104 10.39 -14.33 -19.06
N ASP A 105 11.52 -14.03 -18.42
CA ASP A 105 12.75 -14.83 -18.48
C ASP A 105 12.69 -16.05 -17.55
N TYR A 106 11.63 -16.18 -16.73
CA TYR A 106 11.46 -17.24 -15.74
C TYR A 106 10.63 -18.44 -16.22
N ASN A 107 10.38 -18.55 -17.53
CA ASN A 107 9.68 -19.71 -18.13
C ASN A 107 8.35 -20.09 -17.45
N GLY A 108 7.56 -19.08 -17.06
CA GLY A 108 6.26 -19.29 -16.40
C GLY A 108 6.33 -19.72 -14.94
N LYS A 109 7.47 -19.50 -14.26
CA LYS A 109 7.60 -19.76 -12.81
C LYS A 109 7.33 -18.52 -11.94
N VAL A 110 7.33 -17.32 -12.52
CA VAL A 110 7.09 -16.06 -11.80
C VAL A 110 5.84 -15.38 -12.35
N PHE A 111 4.89 -15.12 -11.47
CA PHE A 111 3.60 -14.50 -11.76
C PHE A 111 3.51 -13.15 -11.03
N VAL A 112 3.63 -12.07 -11.79
CA VAL A 112 3.45 -10.71 -11.25
C VAL A 112 1.97 -10.37 -11.27
N VAL A 113 1.45 -9.87 -10.16
CA VAL A 113 0.03 -9.50 -9.96
C VAL A 113 -0.10 -7.99 -9.96
N ASP A 114 -0.78 -7.43 -10.95
CA ASP A 114 -1.20 -6.02 -10.91
C ASP A 114 -2.65 -5.93 -10.43
N ASN A 115 -2.82 -5.91 -9.14
CA ASN A 115 -4.15 -5.78 -8.55
C ASN A 115 -4.51 -4.34 -8.14
N HIS A 116 -3.78 -3.35 -8.62
CA HIS A 116 -4.05 -1.93 -8.44
C HIS A 116 -4.19 -1.49 -6.97
N ARG A 117 -3.54 -2.19 -6.05
CA ARG A 117 -3.62 -1.96 -4.60
C ARG A 117 -2.30 -1.42 -4.04
N ILE A 118 -2.37 -0.81 -2.87
CA ILE A 118 -1.25 -0.29 -2.08
C ILE A 118 -1.60 -0.30 -0.60
N SER A 119 -0.58 -0.32 0.29
CA SER A 119 -0.76 -0.24 1.74
C SER A 119 -1.71 -1.34 2.26
N VAL A 120 -2.64 -1.03 3.15
CA VAL A 120 -3.54 -1.99 3.80
C VAL A 120 -4.36 -2.84 2.82
N THR A 121 -4.66 -2.34 1.63
CA THR A 121 -5.35 -3.12 0.60
C THR A 121 -4.41 -4.08 -0.12
N GLN A 122 -3.14 -3.70 -0.33
CA GLN A 122 -2.10 -4.60 -0.83
C GLN A 122 -1.73 -5.66 0.22
N GLU A 123 -1.58 -5.27 1.49
CA GLU A 123 -1.37 -6.19 2.62
C GLU A 123 -2.42 -7.31 2.61
N THR A 124 -3.69 -6.94 2.48
CA THR A 124 -4.80 -7.91 2.40
C THR A 124 -4.64 -8.86 1.23
N SER A 125 -4.27 -8.37 0.04
CA SER A 125 -4.02 -9.22 -1.13
C SER A 125 -2.87 -10.20 -0.92
N VAL A 126 -1.85 -9.82 -0.16
CA VAL A 126 -0.73 -10.70 0.17
C VAL A 126 -1.18 -11.83 1.10
N TYR A 127 -2.04 -11.53 2.08
CA TYR A 127 -2.63 -12.57 2.95
C TYR A 127 -3.57 -13.49 2.19
N ASP A 128 -4.38 -12.95 1.27
CA ASP A 128 -5.22 -13.74 0.38
C ASP A 128 -4.39 -14.69 -0.49
N ALA A 129 -3.31 -14.18 -1.12
CA ALA A 129 -2.40 -15.00 -1.91
C ALA A 129 -1.78 -16.14 -1.08
N LYS A 130 -1.38 -15.82 0.17
CA LYS A 130 -0.81 -16.81 1.08
C LYS A 130 -1.82 -17.91 1.42
N HIS A 131 -3.05 -17.51 1.76
CA HIS A 131 -4.14 -18.45 2.04
C HIS A 131 -4.46 -19.35 0.84
N LEU A 132 -4.54 -18.77 -0.36
CA LEU A 132 -4.80 -19.51 -1.59
C LEU A 132 -3.66 -20.49 -1.91
N ALA A 133 -2.40 -20.08 -1.73
CA ALA A 133 -1.25 -20.97 -1.92
C ALA A 133 -1.26 -22.16 -0.95
N GLU A 134 -1.58 -21.93 0.32
CA GLU A 134 -1.74 -22.98 1.36
C GLU A 134 -2.93 -23.90 1.06
N SER A 135 -3.96 -23.37 0.39
CA SER A 135 -5.11 -24.13 -0.09
C SER A 135 -4.83 -24.89 -1.40
N GLY A 136 -3.58 -24.86 -1.91
CA GLY A 136 -3.14 -25.64 -3.06
C GLY A 136 -3.44 -25.01 -4.42
N PHE A 137 -3.79 -23.73 -4.49
CA PHE A 137 -3.93 -23.01 -5.76
C PHE A 137 -2.57 -22.78 -6.41
N SER A 138 -2.48 -22.93 -7.75
CA SER A 138 -1.29 -22.56 -8.51
C SER A 138 -1.10 -21.04 -8.57
N ALA A 139 0.13 -20.59 -8.79
CA ALA A 139 0.46 -19.16 -8.90
C ALA A 139 -0.36 -18.45 -10.00
N ALA A 140 -0.62 -19.12 -11.12
CA ALA A 140 -1.48 -18.61 -12.20
C ALA A 140 -2.91 -18.33 -11.72
N ARG A 141 -3.50 -19.27 -10.97
CA ARG A 141 -4.87 -19.13 -10.44
C ARG A 141 -4.96 -18.08 -9.33
N ILE A 142 -3.92 -17.97 -8.50
CA ILE A 142 -3.82 -16.91 -7.49
C ILE A 142 -3.82 -15.55 -8.17
N ARG A 143 -2.96 -15.36 -9.19
CA ARG A 143 -2.92 -14.12 -9.97
C ARG A 143 -4.28 -13.78 -10.57
N GLU A 144 -4.91 -14.74 -11.26
CA GLU A 144 -6.23 -14.53 -11.89
C GLU A 144 -7.28 -14.05 -10.88
N ARG A 145 -7.32 -14.66 -9.68
CA ARG A 145 -8.28 -14.28 -8.63
C ARG A 145 -8.03 -12.88 -8.10
N LEU A 146 -6.78 -12.55 -7.78
CA LEU A 146 -6.43 -11.24 -7.24
C LEU A 146 -6.65 -10.11 -8.25
N GLU A 147 -6.32 -10.33 -9.53
CA GLU A 147 -6.54 -9.34 -10.59
C GLU A 147 -8.04 -9.17 -10.90
N LYS A 148 -8.84 -10.24 -10.84
CA LYS A 148 -10.30 -10.18 -11.02
C LYS A 148 -10.98 -9.23 -10.03
N HIS A 149 -10.49 -9.19 -8.79
CA HIS A 149 -11.04 -8.39 -7.70
C HIS A 149 -10.18 -7.16 -7.36
N ALA A 150 -9.35 -6.72 -8.31
CA ALA A 150 -8.44 -5.59 -8.14
C ALA A 150 -9.14 -4.34 -7.61
N TYR A 151 -10.30 -4.01 -8.17
CA TYR A 151 -11.06 -2.80 -7.85
C TYR A 151 -12.10 -2.97 -6.74
N ASP A 152 -12.20 -4.17 -6.14
CA ASP A 152 -13.04 -4.39 -4.96
C ASP A 152 -12.34 -3.85 -3.69
N ALA A 153 -11.84 -2.63 -3.78
CA ALA A 153 -11.17 -1.90 -2.72
C ALA A 153 -11.38 -0.39 -2.88
N SER A 154 -11.35 0.33 -1.77
CA SER A 154 -11.33 1.79 -1.72
C SER A 154 -10.28 2.24 -0.71
N ILE A 155 -9.56 3.31 -1.05
CA ILE A 155 -8.65 3.98 -0.13
C ILE A 155 -8.99 5.47 -0.10
N TYR A 156 -9.06 6.00 1.11
CA TYR A 156 -9.17 7.44 1.39
C TYR A 156 -8.01 7.87 2.27
N ILE A 157 -7.41 9.01 1.95
CA ILE A 157 -6.27 9.54 2.68
C ILE A 157 -6.34 11.07 2.77
N SER A 158 -5.98 11.61 3.91
CA SER A 158 -5.75 13.03 4.11
C SER A 158 -4.29 13.27 4.49
N VAL A 159 -3.71 14.33 3.95
CA VAL A 159 -2.30 14.70 4.17
C VAL A 159 -2.21 16.10 4.73
N ASP A 160 -1.13 16.38 5.47
CA ASP A 160 -0.89 17.71 6.01
C ASP A 160 -0.54 18.73 4.93
N SER A 161 0.22 18.29 3.91
CA SER A 161 0.64 19.11 2.77
C SER A 161 0.58 18.29 1.49
N LEU A 162 0.18 18.95 0.39
CA LEU A 162 0.24 18.37 -0.95
C LEU A 162 1.61 18.51 -1.62
N GLU A 163 2.58 19.13 -0.95
CA GLU A 163 3.89 19.43 -1.51
C GLU A 163 4.62 18.16 -1.97
N TYR A 164 4.70 17.15 -1.09
CA TYR A 164 5.35 15.87 -1.39
C TYR A 164 4.66 15.10 -2.52
N LEU A 165 3.32 15.09 -2.53
CA LEU A 165 2.55 14.43 -3.60
C LEU A 165 2.73 15.13 -4.95
N LYS A 166 2.80 16.46 -4.97
CA LYS A 166 3.08 17.24 -6.18
C LYS A 166 4.48 16.97 -6.70
N LYS A 167 5.48 17.05 -5.83
CA LYS A 167 6.87 16.77 -6.18
C LYS A 167 7.04 15.36 -6.73
N GLY A 168 6.38 14.38 -6.09
CA GLY A 168 6.42 12.98 -6.50
C GLY A 168 5.62 12.65 -7.76
N GLY A 169 4.67 13.50 -8.18
CA GLY A 169 3.85 13.27 -9.37
C GLY A 169 2.84 12.12 -9.24
N ARG A 170 2.48 11.69 -8.01
CA ARG A 170 1.51 10.61 -7.74
C ARG A 170 0.11 11.13 -7.47
N ILE A 171 -0.15 12.38 -7.80
CA ILE A 171 -1.43 13.06 -7.66
C ILE A 171 -1.93 13.53 -9.03
N THR A 172 -3.25 13.53 -9.25
CA THR A 172 -3.84 14.08 -10.47
C THR A 172 -3.69 15.61 -10.52
N PRO A 173 -3.66 16.23 -11.72
CA PRO A 173 -3.64 17.68 -11.84
C PRO A 173 -4.81 18.36 -11.10
N ALA A 174 -6.00 17.76 -11.13
CA ALA A 174 -7.18 18.26 -10.42
C ALA A 174 -6.98 18.30 -8.90
N ALA A 175 -6.43 17.23 -8.32
CA ALA A 175 -6.12 17.19 -6.89
C ALA A 175 -4.93 18.12 -6.54
N ALA A 176 -3.94 18.23 -7.40
CA ALA A 176 -2.80 19.13 -7.20
C ALA A 176 -3.21 20.62 -7.14
N ALA A 177 -4.29 21.00 -7.81
CA ALA A 177 -4.83 22.37 -7.75
C ALA A 177 -5.39 22.75 -6.37
N PHE A 178 -5.66 21.79 -5.47
CA PHE A 178 -6.14 22.06 -4.11
C PHE A 178 -5.12 22.75 -3.21
N ALA A 179 -3.83 22.63 -3.49
CA ALA A 179 -2.76 23.19 -2.66
C ALA A 179 -2.73 24.74 -2.62
N THR A 180 -3.54 25.42 -3.44
CA THR A 180 -3.56 26.90 -3.52
C THR A 180 -4.51 27.55 -2.50
N VAL A 181 -5.30 26.75 -1.76
CA VAL A 181 -6.31 27.30 -0.84
C VAL A 181 -5.82 27.15 0.61
N ILE A 182 -5.61 28.29 1.26
CA ILE A 182 -5.14 28.38 2.65
C ILE A 182 -6.14 27.69 3.62
N ASN A 183 -5.60 26.92 4.57
CA ASN A 183 -6.35 26.22 5.63
C ASN A 183 -7.34 25.14 5.17
N LEU A 184 -7.23 24.63 3.94
CA LEU A 184 -7.97 23.45 3.51
C LEU A 184 -7.07 22.22 3.52
N LYS A 185 -7.57 21.17 4.14
CA LYS A 185 -6.99 19.81 4.08
C LYS A 185 -7.71 19.01 2.99
N PRO A 186 -6.99 18.35 2.09
CA PRO A 186 -7.60 17.47 1.09
C PRO A 186 -7.99 16.13 1.72
N VAL A 187 -9.11 15.58 1.29
CA VAL A 187 -9.34 14.14 1.29
C VAL A 187 -9.14 13.66 -0.15
N LEU A 188 -8.24 12.73 -0.32
CA LEU A 188 -7.89 12.11 -1.59
C LEU A 188 -8.40 10.68 -1.62
N THR A 189 -8.62 10.14 -2.79
CA THR A 189 -8.99 8.73 -3.00
C THR A 189 -8.01 8.05 -3.95
N ILE A 190 -7.81 6.76 -3.75
CA ILE A 190 -7.08 5.88 -4.66
C ILE A 190 -8.04 4.78 -5.10
N GLN A 191 -8.24 4.69 -6.42
CA GLN A 191 -9.07 3.66 -7.07
C GLN A 191 -8.22 2.88 -8.08
N GLY A 192 -7.00 2.54 -7.66
CA GLY A 192 -6.03 1.78 -8.47
C GLY A 192 -4.97 2.62 -9.17
N ASP A 193 -5.23 3.90 -9.43
CA ASP A 193 -4.33 4.82 -10.11
C ASP A 193 -3.78 5.91 -9.17
N LYS A 194 -3.39 7.06 -9.73
CA LYS A 194 -2.91 8.20 -8.96
C LYS A 194 -3.97 8.70 -7.96
N LEU A 195 -3.48 9.33 -6.90
CA LEU A 195 -4.36 9.99 -5.94
C LEU A 195 -5.18 11.08 -6.62
N ASP A 196 -6.50 10.98 -6.48
CA ASP A 196 -7.43 11.98 -7.01
C ASP A 196 -8.17 12.70 -5.89
N SER A 197 -8.76 13.83 -6.24
CA SER A 197 -9.49 14.66 -5.29
C SER A 197 -10.84 14.06 -4.94
N PHE A 198 -11.12 13.92 -3.65
CA PHE A 198 -12.42 13.47 -3.17
C PHE A 198 -13.21 14.58 -2.46
N ALA A 199 -12.58 15.27 -1.52
CA ALA A 199 -13.20 16.36 -0.77
C ALA A 199 -12.17 17.39 -0.27
N LYS A 200 -12.67 18.59 0.10
CA LYS A 200 -11.91 19.66 0.75
C LYS A 200 -12.52 19.95 2.10
N MET A 201 -11.73 19.87 3.17
CA MET A 201 -12.22 20.01 4.53
C MET A 201 -11.36 21.04 5.29
N ARG A 202 -11.92 21.57 6.38
CA ARG A 202 -11.20 22.48 7.29
C ARG A 202 -10.74 21.74 8.52
N GLY A 203 -9.47 21.26 8.47
CA GLY A 203 -8.85 20.54 9.57
C GLY A 203 -9.02 19.01 9.50
N MET A 204 -8.11 18.30 10.18
CA MET A 204 -7.99 16.84 10.09
C MET A 204 -9.24 16.10 10.59
N LYS A 205 -9.85 16.54 11.69
CA LYS A 205 -11.09 15.91 12.24
C LYS A 205 -12.23 15.85 11.24
N LEU A 206 -12.38 16.87 10.38
CA LEU A 206 -13.41 16.83 9.32
C LEU A 206 -13.00 15.93 8.17
N CYS A 207 -11.68 15.80 7.89
CA CYS A 207 -11.18 14.83 6.93
C CYS A 207 -11.45 13.40 7.40
N GLU A 208 -11.14 13.08 8.65
CA GLU A 208 -11.40 11.79 9.29
C GLU A 208 -12.88 11.39 9.17
N LYS A 209 -13.77 12.30 9.57
CA LYS A 209 -15.21 12.09 9.42
C LYS A 209 -15.61 11.84 7.97
N LYS A 210 -15.05 12.62 7.05
CA LYS A 210 -15.35 12.48 5.61
C LYS A 210 -14.88 11.17 5.01
N MET A 211 -13.71 10.67 5.44
CA MET A 211 -13.20 9.35 5.03
C MET A 211 -14.10 8.23 5.55
N ILE A 212 -14.54 8.30 6.80
CA ILE A 212 -15.48 7.32 7.39
C ILE A 212 -16.81 7.30 6.62
N GLU A 213 -17.42 8.48 6.38
CA GLU A 213 -18.66 8.59 5.59
C GLU A 213 -18.50 8.01 4.17
N ALA A 214 -17.34 8.19 3.56
CA ALA A 214 -17.06 7.66 2.23
C ALA A 214 -16.97 6.13 2.23
N MET A 215 -16.29 5.53 3.22
CA MET A 215 -16.21 4.08 3.37
C MET A 215 -17.56 3.46 3.68
N GLN A 216 -18.38 4.08 4.54
CA GLN A 216 -19.75 3.63 4.82
C GLN A 216 -20.58 3.59 3.54
N LYS A 217 -20.52 4.68 2.75
CA LYS A 217 -21.19 4.74 1.46
C LYS A 217 -20.70 3.67 0.49
N ASP A 218 -19.39 3.40 0.42
CA ASP A 218 -18.86 2.36 -0.46
C ASP A 218 -19.38 0.97 -0.05
N ILE A 219 -19.46 0.67 1.24
CA ILE A 219 -20.02 -0.60 1.73
C ILE A 219 -21.49 -0.72 1.34
N GLU A 220 -22.27 0.35 1.47
CA GLU A 220 -23.70 0.38 1.13
C GLU A 220 -24.01 0.35 -0.38
N THR A 221 -23.03 0.76 -1.22
CA THR A 221 -23.24 0.91 -2.67
C THR A 221 -22.34 0.02 -3.50
N ARG A 222 -21.03 0.31 -3.54
CA ARG A 222 -20.05 -0.41 -4.38
C ARG A 222 -19.85 -1.86 -3.96
N PHE A 223 -19.96 -2.13 -2.65
CA PHE A 223 -19.73 -3.43 -2.05
C PHE A 223 -20.99 -4.07 -1.49
N SER A 224 -22.17 -3.55 -1.86
CA SER A 224 -23.47 -4.04 -1.35
C SER A 224 -23.71 -5.53 -1.60
N ASP A 225 -23.15 -6.07 -2.68
CA ASP A 225 -23.27 -7.48 -3.04
C ASP A 225 -22.19 -8.37 -2.40
N ILE A 226 -21.25 -7.77 -1.64
CA ILE A 226 -20.18 -8.50 -0.96
C ILE A 226 -20.60 -8.75 0.49
N PRO A 227 -20.61 -10.00 0.96
CA PRO A 227 -20.89 -10.28 2.36
C PRO A 227 -19.95 -9.52 3.32
N HIS A 228 -20.48 -8.98 4.42
CA HIS A 228 -19.67 -8.27 5.43
C HIS A 228 -18.46 -9.09 5.91
N THR A 229 -18.62 -10.42 6.00
CA THR A 229 -17.53 -11.33 6.38
C THR A 229 -16.42 -11.46 5.34
N GLN A 230 -16.62 -10.91 4.15
CA GLN A 230 -15.63 -10.82 3.08
C GLN A 230 -15.11 -9.40 2.88
N LEU A 231 -15.43 -8.46 3.76
CA LEU A 231 -14.86 -7.13 3.77
C LEU A 231 -13.93 -6.95 4.97
N VAL A 232 -12.81 -6.29 4.75
CA VAL A 232 -11.86 -5.86 5.79
C VAL A 232 -11.76 -4.35 5.73
N ILE A 233 -11.74 -3.71 6.89
CA ILE A 233 -11.45 -2.29 7.05
C ILE A 233 -10.15 -2.16 7.82
N ALA A 234 -9.24 -1.32 7.34
CA ALA A 234 -7.99 -1.07 8.02
C ALA A 234 -7.59 0.40 7.90
N THR A 235 -6.78 0.85 8.85
CA THR A 235 -6.24 2.20 8.91
C THR A 235 -4.75 2.20 8.66
N ALA A 236 -4.26 3.30 8.11
CA ALA A 236 -2.84 3.52 7.89
C ALA A 236 -2.47 4.98 8.16
N GLY A 237 -1.18 5.28 8.28
CA GLY A 237 -0.73 6.66 8.44
C GLY A 237 0.79 6.79 8.53
N THR A 238 1.24 8.04 8.53
CA THR A 238 2.63 8.44 8.76
C THR A 238 2.75 9.21 10.07
N PHE A 239 2.07 8.73 11.12
CA PHE A 239 2.09 9.37 12.41
C PHE A 239 3.44 9.16 13.09
N GLU A 240 4.01 10.24 13.61
CA GLU A 240 5.24 10.16 14.42
C GLU A 240 4.95 9.71 15.85
N ASN A 241 3.78 10.11 16.37
CA ASN A 241 3.34 9.73 17.69
C ASN A 241 2.40 8.52 17.60
N PRO A 242 2.75 7.39 18.22
CA PRO A 242 1.89 6.21 18.25
C PRO A 242 0.49 6.46 18.83
N VAL A 243 0.35 7.47 19.70
CA VAL A 243 -0.96 7.86 20.28
C VAL A 243 -1.91 8.36 19.20
N ASP A 244 -1.40 9.11 18.21
CA ASP A 244 -2.23 9.63 17.10
C ASP A 244 -2.65 8.50 16.16
N ALA A 245 -1.77 7.54 15.92
CA ALA A 245 -2.08 6.31 15.16
C ALA A 245 -3.19 5.50 15.83
N GLU A 246 -3.09 5.29 17.14
CA GLU A 246 -4.10 4.55 17.90
C GLU A 246 -5.42 5.35 18.00
N HIS A 247 -5.35 6.67 18.15
CA HIS A 247 -6.53 7.52 18.11
C HIS A 247 -7.27 7.38 16.77
N TRP A 248 -6.56 7.40 15.65
CA TRP A 248 -7.15 7.22 14.32
C TRP A 248 -7.77 5.83 14.19
N ARG A 249 -7.05 4.78 14.57
CA ARG A 249 -7.56 3.40 14.57
C ARG A 249 -8.85 3.29 15.39
N GLN A 250 -8.87 3.85 16.60
CA GLN A 250 -10.03 3.79 17.48
C GLN A 250 -11.22 4.61 16.94
N THR A 251 -10.95 5.73 16.27
CA THR A 251 -11.99 6.55 15.63
C THR A 251 -12.71 5.75 14.55
N VAL A 252 -11.96 5.01 13.73
CA VAL A 252 -12.53 4.11 12.71
C VAL A 252 -13.22 2.92 13.36
N GLN A 253 -12.63 2.30 14.40
CA GLN A 253 -13.26 1.19 15.15
C GLN A 253 -14.63 1.57 15.70
N ASN A 254 -14.78 2.78 16.24
CA ASN A 254 -16.06 3.24 16.77
C ASN A 254 -17.12 3.44 15.68
N ALA A 255 -16.70 3.76 14.46
CA ALA A 255 -17.61 3.92 13.31
C ALA A 255 -17.99 2.58 12.65
N PHE A 256 -17.17 1.56 12.83
CA PHE A 256 -17.35 0.21 12.26
C PHE A 256 -17.19 -0.86 13.35
N PRO A 257 -18.12 -0.94 14.32
CA PRO A 257 -17.98 -1.80 15.51
C PRO A 257 -17.97 -3.30 15.18
N ASP A 258 -18.55 -3.68 14.04
CA ASP A 258 -18.64 -5.08 13.60
C ASP A 258 -17.37 -5.58 12.88
N TYR A 259 -16.36 -4.70 12.72
CA TYR A 259 -15.08 -5.02 12.08
C TYR A 259 -13.93 -4.94 13.09
N ASP A 260 -12.93 -5.79 12.91
CA ASP A 260 -11.65 -5.69 13.65
C ASP A 260 -10.70 -4.76 12.89
N ILE A 261 -10.59 -3.52 13.37
CA ILE A 261 -9.81 -2.48 12.69
C ILE A 261 -8.34 -2.59 13.04
N ARG A 262 -7.52 -2.89 12.04
CA ARG A 262 -6.06 -2.89 12.15
C ARG A 262 -5.48 -1.54 11.76
N TYR A 263 -4.31 -1.23 12.29
CA TYR A 263 -3.46 -0.13 11.85
C TYR A 263 -2.16 -0.69 11.27
N SER A 264 -1.77 -0.23 10.10
CA SER A 264 -0.45 -0.49 9.50
C SER A 264 0.22 0.83 9.17
N PRO A 265 1.48 1.08 9.59
CA PRO A 265 2.19 2.29 9.19
C PRO A 265 2.38 2.30 7.67
N LEU A 266 2.21 3.47 7.05
CA LEU A 266 2.59 3.65 5.66
C LEU A 266 4.12 3.51 5.53
N SER A 267 4.57 2.81 4.49
CA SER A 267 6.00 2.59 4.23
C SER A 267 6.78 3.90 4.09
N CYS A 268 8.09 3.86 4.30
CA CYS A 268 8.96 5.01 4.07
C CYS A 268 8.85 5.54 2.63
N SER A 269 8.74 4.65 1.64
CA SER A 269 8.59 5.07 0.25
C SER A 269 7.25 5.77 -0.01
N ILE A 270 6.15 5.36 0.64
CA ILE A 270 4.87 6.08 0.59
C ILE A 270 4.99 7.43 1.33
N ALA A 271 5.64 7.44 2.51
CA ALA A 271 5.85 8.66 3.28
C ALA A 271 6.62 9.73 2.50
N CYS A 272 7.56 9.36 1.61
CA CYS A 272 8.22 10.30 0.69
C CYS A 272 7.24 11.12 -0.17
N HIS A 273 6.04 10.60 -0.39
CA HIS A 273 5.00 11.26 -1.20
C HIS A 273 3.87 11.86 -0.36
N THR A 274 3.54 11.29 0.80
CA THR A 274 2.43 11.77 1.64
C THR A 274 2.89 12.78 2.70
N GLY A 275 4.18 12.77 3.03
CA GLY A 275 4.70 13.54 4.17
C GLY A 275 4.35 12.91 5.51
N ILE A 276 4.63 13.64 6.58
CA ILE A 276 4.34 13.26 7.97
C ILE A 276 2.86 13.57 8.29
N ASN A 277 2.27 12.84 9.24
CA ASN A 277 0.89 13.00 9.73
C ASN A 277 -0.19 12.79 8.67
N ALA A 278 0.07 11.96 7.67
CA ALA A 278 -1.01 11.47 6.82
C ALA A 278 -1.86 10.45 7.57
N ALA A 279 -3.19 10.56 7.43
CA ALA A 279 -4.17 9.61 7.93
C ALA A 279 -4.90 8.96 6.77
N GLY A 280 -4.91 7.65 6.68
CA GLY A 280 -5.57 6.89 5.64
C GLY A 280 -6.41 5.75 6.20
N ALA A 281 -7.42 5.36 5.46
CA ALA A 281 -8.21 4.16 5.72
C ALA A 281 -8.68 3.54 4.41
N GLY A 282 -8.90 2.23 4.44
CA GLY A 282 -9.39 1.50 3.30
C GLY A 282 -10.39 0.42 3.68
N VAL A 283 -11.28 0.12 2.76
CA VAL A 283 -12.14 -1.06 2.77
C VAL A 283 -11.77 -1.93 1.58
N VAL A 284 -11.70 -3.23 1.78
CA VAL A 284 -11.21 -4.17 0.77
C VAL A 284 -11.90 -5.52 0.90
N ARG A 285 -12.25 -6.11 -0.24
CA ARG A 285 -12.71 -7.50 -0.32
C ARG A 285 -11.54 -8.45 -0.12
N ILE A 286 -11.78 -9.51 0.67
CA ILE A 286 -10.87 -10.66 0.84
C ILE A 286 -11.33 -11.86 0.02
N GLU A 287 -10.36 -12.68 -0.38
CA GLU A 287 -10.59 -14.01 -0.99
C GLU A 287 -10.73 -15.05 0.13
N LYS A 288 -11.89 -15.68 0.22
CA LYS A 288 -12.15 -16.81 1.12
C LYS A 288 -12.34 -18.09 0.35
#